data_4025075fe3fb6f8edadc34d6c7c68a61
#
_entry.id   4025075fe3fb6f8edadc34d6c7c68a61
#
_cell.length_a   1.000
_cell.length_b   1.000
_cell.length_c   1.000
_cell.angle_alpha   90.00
_cell.angle_beta   90.00
_cell.angle_gamma   90.00
#
_symmetry.space_group_name_H-M   'P 1'
#
loop_
_entity.id
_entity.type
_entity.pdbx_description
1 polymer ?
#
loop_
_entity_poly.entity_id
_entity_poly.type
_entity_poly.pdbx_seq_one_letter_code
_entity_poly.pdbx_strand_id
1 'polypeptide(L)'
;PGTMPIEPLLYELRGRLANESARVSTYRDAQPQLKQFLEQLTRYLGLIGLTALFVGGMGVATSIRAFLREKLVTIAILKTVGADSSTIIRTYAAQALFLGLTGSLAGLALGIALERSVPWMLASWFASDILDQIGFTAGLSLHALLPLGKGLALGLLTTLLFALWPLLAVRAVKPVVILRRNAVVDDAPSTRFTTGVRRKWTRPDLVQLATSAVIVAGLALLSMWQAGTWKVGLLFLGAFILAVGLLAASAWLMLRILGAVPHPHRVIVRHALGNLVRPGSQAISMTIAIGIGVMVIATVALVEQALLYQVGESRPTDSPTFFFIDIQPDQIDGMTALLRTRSGDPSPVLTPLVRSRLTAIDGRPVKKEALSEEEERTAERADKEQRRKNWYLTREYVLTFLERLPKDNVVVKGAWWADGDPFARPLVSVEEEAAKAMGVEIGQTIELDIQGTPLVAEVRSIRKVEWGNFSTNFYMILSPGSLEGAPLTYVATVRVRPTDE
;
A
#
# COMPACT_ATOMS: atom_id res chain seq x y z
N PRO A 1 -15.62 -15.21 -28.53
CA PRO A 1 -15.39 -13.79 -28.46
C PRO A 1 -13.94 -13.51 -28.80
N GLY A 2 -13.77 -12.80 -29.93
CA GLY A 2 -12.57 -12.81 -30.71
C GLY A 2 -11.36 -12.11 -30.08
N THR A 3 -10.25 -12.46 -30.62
CA THR A 3 -8.88 -12.02 -30.34
C THR A 3 -8.54 -10.60 -30.80
N MET A 4 -9.52 -9.69 -30.92
CA MET A 4 -9.19 -8.28 -31.20
C MET A 4 -8.64 -7.63 -29.94
N PRO A 5 -7.50 -6.94 -30.02
CA PRO A 5 -7.01 -6.14 -28.91
C PRO A 5 -8.05 -5.05 -28.59
N ILE A 6 -8.43 -4.95 -27.33
CA ILE A 6 -9.52 -4.08 -26.85
C ILE A 6 -9.20 -2.60 -27.09
N GLU A 7 -7.93 -2.23 -27.10
CA GLU A 7 -7.46 -0.84 -27.19
C GLU A 7 -7.77 -0.13 -28.51
N PRO A 8 -7.51 -0.74 -29.70
CA PRO A 8 -7.90 -0.11 -30.97
C PRO A 8 -9.40 0.01 -31.14
N LEU A 9 -10.17 -0.99 -30.67
CA LEU A 9 -11.63 -0.95 -30.72
C LEU A 9 -12.20 0.17 -29.86
N LEU A 10 -11.62 0.39 -28.68
CA LEU A 10 -11.97 1.51 -27.80
C LEU A 10 -11.74 2.86 -28.44
N TYR A 11 -10.60 3.02 -29.09
CA TYR A 11 -10.25 4.25 -29.78
C TYR A 11 -11.23 4.55 -30.93
N GLU A 12 -11.54 3.56 -31.72
CA GLU A 12 -12.49 3.69 -32.83
C GLU A 12 -13.91 4.03 -32.31
N LEU A 13 -14.38 3.34 -31.25
CA LEU A 13 -15.69 3.61 -30.65
C LEU A 13 -15.74 4.99 -30.00
N ARG A 14 -14.72 5.41 -29.29
CA ARG A 14 -14.62 6.75 -28.70
C ARG A 14 -14.62 7.84 -29.77
N GLY A 15 -13.93 7.60 -30.89
CA GLY A 15 -13.89 8.53 -32.03
C GLY A 15 -15.28 8.66 -32.70
N ARG A 16 -15.96 7.57 -32.94
CA ARG A 16 -17.29 7.55 -33.58
C ARG A 16 -18.39 8.12 -32.67
N LEU A 17 -18.29 7.89 -31.36
CA LEU A 17 -19.29 8.31 -30.36
C LEU A 17 -18.92 9.63 -29.66
N ALA A 18 -17.89 10.34 -30.15
CA ALA A 18 -17.42 11.59 -29.54
C ALA A 18 -18.51 12.67 -29.43
N ASN A 19 -19.48 12.68 -30.34
CA ASN A 19 -20.58 13.63 -30.37
C ASN A 19 -21.88 13.09 -29.74
N GLU A 20 -21.92 11.84 -29.34
CA GLU A 20 -23.09 11.23 -28.72
C GLU A 20 -22.97 11.18 -27.20
N SER A 21 -24.11 11.06 -26.52
CA SER A 21 -24.17 10.97 -25.04
C SER A 21 -23.68 9.62 -24.50
N ALA A 22 -23.15 8.75 -25.35
CA ALA A 22 -22.69 7.41 -25.00
C ALA A 22 -21.28 7.45 -24.38
N ARG A 23 -21.12 6.84 -23.21
CA ARG A 23 -19.83 6.64 -22.56
C ARG A 23 -19.31 5.23 -22.84
N VAL A 24 -18.20 5.15 -23.56
CA VAL A 24 -17.53 3.86 -23.79
C VAL A 24 -16.52 3.64 -22.66
N SER A 25 -16.80 2.68 -21.78
CA SER A 25 -15.90 2.24 -20.72
C SER A 25 -15.63 0.74 -20.83
N THR A 26 -14.44 0.34 -20.49
CA THR A 26 -14.07 -1.09 -20.42
C THR A 26 -14.48 -1.70 -19.09
N TYR A 27 -14.51 -3.04 -19.03
CA TYR A 27 -14.62 -3.76 -17.76
C TYR A 27 -13.48 -3.39 -16.78
N ARG A 28 -12.33 -2.93 -17.30
CA ARG A 28 -11.20 -2.46 -16.48
C ARG A 28 -11.46 -1.12 -15.80
N ASP A 29 -12.36 -0.31 -16.36
CA ASP A 29 -12.71 1.01 -15.85
C ASP A 29 -14.05 0.98 -15.07
N ALA A 30 -14.73 -0.16 -15.09
CA ALA A 30 -16.08 -0.30 -14.51
C ALA A 30 -16.08 -0.12 -12.97
N GLN A 31 -14.98 -0.46 -12.30
CA GLN A 31 -14.84 -0.35 -10.83
C GLN A 31 -13.50 0.27 -10.41
N PRO A 32 -13.32 1.58 -10.55
CA PRO A 32 -12.06 2.25 -10.21
C PRO A 32 -11.70 2.13 -8.72
N GLN A 33 -12.69 2.05 -7.83
CA GLN A 33 -12.47 1.87 -6.40
C GLN A 33 -11.89 0.50 -6.07
N LEU A 34 -12.40 -0.57 -6.69
CA LEU A 34 -11.87 -1.92 -6.51
C LEU A 34 -10.44 -2.02 -7.03
N LYS A 35 -10.14 -1.40 -8.17
CA LYS A 35 -8.78 -1.35 -8.71
C LYS A 35 -7.82 -0.63 -7.76
N GLN A 36 -8.21 0.52 -7.23
CA GLN A 36 -7.40 1.26 -6.25
C GLN A 36 -7.17 0.45 -4.97
N PHE A 37 -8.21 -0.23 -4.48
CA PHE A 37 -8.10 -1.11 -3.32
C PHE A 37 -7.12 -2.27 -3.57
N LEU A 38 -7.23 -2.95 -4.71
CA LEU A 38 -6.32 -4.04 -5.08
C LEU A 38 -4.87 -3.55 -5.26
N GLU A 39 -4.65 -2.39 -5.87
CA GLU A 39 -3.33 -1.79 -5.99
C GLU A 39 -2.74 -1.43 -4.63
N GLN A 40 -3.55 -0.93 -3.71
CA GLN A 40 -3.16 -0.62 -2.34
C GLN A 40 -2.82 -1.89 -1.57
N LEU A 41 -3.64 -2.92 -1.67
CA LEU A 41 -3.41 -4.23 -1.06
C LEU A 41 -2.10 -4.85 -1.58
N THR A 42 -1.89 -4.86 -2.90
CA THR A 42 -0.65 -5.36 -3.51
C THR A 42 0.57 -4.62 -3.00
N ARG A 43 0.47 -3.31 -2.80
CA ARG A 43 1.54 -2.50 -2.25
C ARG A 43 1.87 -2.86 -0.80
N TYR A 44 0.84 -3.05 0.05
CA TYR A 44 1.03 -3.48 1.44
C TYR A 44 1.66 -4.87 1.52
N LEU A 45 1.16 -5.84 0.75
CA LEU A 45 1.73 -7.17 0.68
C LEU A 45 3.19 -7.14 0.19
N GLY A 46 3.50 -6.27 -0.77
CA GLY A 46 4.85 -6.03 -1.25
C GLY A 46 5.80 -5.52 -0.16
N LEU A 47 5.37 -4.60 0.69
CA LEU A 47 6.15 -4.09 1.82
C LEU A 47 6.33 -5.12 2.93
N ILE A 48 5.31 -5.93 3.21
CA ILE A 48 5.41 -7.06 4.15
C ILE A 48 6.45 -8.07 3.63
N GLY A 49 6.38 -8.42 2.33
CA GLY A 49 7.35 -9.29 1.68
C GLY A 49 8.79 -8.73 1.76
N LEU A 50 8.96 -7.42 1.58
CA LEU A 50 10.26 -6.75 1.71
C LEU A 50 10.78 -6.80 3.15
N THR A 51 9.90 -6.64 4.15
CA THR A 51 10.27 -6.80 5.56
C THR A 51 10.75 -8.22 5.85
N ALA A 52 10.03 -9.23 5.38
CA ALA A 52 10.42 -10.64 5.51
C ALA A 52 11.78 -10.91 4.82
N LEU A 53 12.00 -10.31 3.65
CA LEU A 53 13.25 -10.42 2.91
C LEU A 53 14.43 -9.80 3.69
N PHE A 54 14.24 -8.67 4.34
CA PHE A 54 15.27 -8.04 5.18
C PHE A 54 15.58 -8.86 6.44
N VAL A 55 14.56 -9.46 7.06
CA VAL A 55 14.76 -10.42 8.17
C VAL A 55 15.57 -11.62 7.71
N GLY A 56 15.20 -12.22 6.58
CA GLY A 56 15.98 -13.29 5.96
C GLY A 56 17.42 -12.88 5.65
N GLY A 57 17.62 -11.67 5.12
CA GLY A 57 18.94 -11.11 4.86
C GLY A 57 19.80 -10.95 6.11
N MET A 58 19.22 -10.53 7.24
CA MET A 58 19.93 -10.52 8.52
C MET A 58 20.30 -11.93 9.00
N GLY A 59 19.41 -12.91 8.76
CA GLY A 59 19.73 -14.32 8.97
C GLY A 59 20.93 -14.77 8.16
N VAL A 60 20.99 -14.41 6.87
CA VAL A 60 22.15 -14.66 5.99
C VAL A 60 23.41 -14.00 6.55
N ALA A 61 23.37 -12.72 6.95
CA ALA A 61 24.51 -12.02 7.51
C ALA A 61 25.05 -12.70 8.78
N THR A 62 24.17 -13.17 9.67
CA THR A 62 24.57 -13.87 10.90
C THR A 62 25.14 -15.24 10.62
N SER A 63 24.55 -16.00 9.69
CA SER A 63 25.03 -17.32 9.27
C SER A 63 26.40 -17.25 8.61
N ILE A 64 26.60 -16.31 7.68
CA ILE A 64 27.90 -16.09 7.03
C ILE A 64 28.93 -15.64 8.06
N ARG A 65 28.59 -14.81 9.03
CA ARG A 65 29.49 -14.39 10.09
C ARG A 65 29.91 -15.58 10.96
N ALA A 66 28.99 -16.47 11.31
CA ALA A 66 29.27 -17.69 12.06
C ALA A 66 30.19 -18.64 11.25
N PHE A 67 29.87 -18.86 9.99
CA PHE A 67 30.65 -19.67 9.06
C PHE A 67 32.08 -19.16 8.89
N LEU A 68 32.26 -17.84 8.67
CA LEU A 68 33.58 -17.24 8.55
C LEU A 68 34.40 -17.36 9.85
N ARG A 69 33.74 -17.28 11.02
CA ARG A 69 34.45 -17.50 12.32
C ARG A 69 35.00 -18.91 12.42
N GLU A 70 34.27 -19.92 11.99
CA GLU A 70 34.71 -21.30 11.94
C GLU A 70 35.91 -21.50 10.98
N LYS A 71 35.90 -20.78 9.85
CA LYS A 71 36.95 -20.87 8.81
C LYS A 71 38.11 -19.90 9.01
N LEU A 72 38.19 -19.18 10.14
CA LEU A 72 39.25 -18.19 10.39
C LEU A 72 40.66 -18.79 10.31
N VAL A 73 40.86 -20.02 10.80
CA VAL A 73 42.16 -20.72 10.75
C VAL A 73 42.53 -21.03 9.30
N THR A 74 41.61 -21.59 8.53
CA THR A 74 41.81 -21.87 7.11
C THR A 74 42.12 -20.60 6.32
N ILE A 75 41.43 -19.50 6.61
CA ILE A 75 41.66 -18.19 5.98
C ILE A 75 43.06 -17.66 6.35
N ALA A 76 43.50 -17.86 7.61
CA ALA A 76 44.84 -17.46 8.06
C ALA A 76 45.93 -18.26 7.33
N ILE A 77 45.77 -19.57 7.21
CA ILE A 77 46.71 -20.46 6.47
C ILE A 77 46.77 -20.04 4.99
N LEU A 78 45.63 -19.85 4.33
CA LEU A 78 45.62 -19.41 2.94
C LEU A 78 46.35 -18.08 2.73
N LYS A 79 46.20 -17.13 3.65
CA LYS A 79 46.92 -15.86 3.60
C LYS A 79 48.42 -16.02 3.84
N THR A 80 48.87 -16.95 4.69
CA THR A 80 50.30 -17.22 4.90
C THR A 80 50.97 -17.90 3.71
N VAL A 81 50.20 -18.71 2.95
CA VAL A 81 50.64 -19.33 1.69
C VAL A 81 50.64 -18.33 0.51
N GLY A 82 50.13 -17.10 0.74
CA GLY A 82 50.18 -16.03 -0.27
C GLY A 82 48.87 -15.77 -1.00
N ALA A 83 47.74 -16.37 -0.56
CA ALA A 83 46.46 -16.08 -1.17
C ALA A 83 46.02 -14.62 -0.91
N ASP A 84 45.69 -13.89 -1.97
CA ASP A 84 45.18 -12.52 -1.85
C ASP A 84 43.80 -12.47 -1.21
N SER A 85 43.55 -11.43 -0.42
CA SER A 85 42.26 -11.22 0.26
C SER A 85 41.11 -11.15 -0.70
N SER A 86 41.28 -10.67 -1.94
CA SER A 86 40.25 -10.58 -2.93
C SER A 86 39.82 -11.94 -3.45
N THR A 87 40.79 -12.86 -3.64
CA THR A 87 40.50 -14.25 -4.03
C THR A 87 39.72 -14.97 -2.96
N ILE A 88 40.10 -14.81 -1.69
CA ILE A 88 39.39 -15.42 -0.55
C ILE A 88 37.92 -14.87 -0.50
N ILE A 89 37.76 -13.54 -0.62
CA ILE A 89 36.42 -12.92 -0.59
C ILE A 89 35.57 -13.41 -1.76
N ARG A 90 36.13 -13.50 -2.98
CA ARG A 90 35.38 -14.00 -4.17
C ARG A 90 34.95 -15.45 -3.98
N THR A 91 35.81 -16.31 -3.41
CA THR A 91 35.45 -17.70 -3.13
C THR A 91 34.29 -17.82 -2.15
N TYR A 92 34.36 -17.12 -1.02
CA TYR A 92 33.24 -17.15 -0.05
C TYR A 92 32.01 -16.40 -0.52
N ALA A 93 32.13 -15.36 -1.36
CA ALA A 93 31.01 -14.71 -2.01
C ALA A 93 30.30 -15.64 -3.00
N ALA A 94 31.06 -16.41 -3.79
CA ALA A 94 30.50 -17.40 -4.69
C ALA A 94 29.73 -18.52 -3.94
N GLN A 95 30.26 -18.97 -2.80
CA GLN A 95 29.56 -19.93 -1.93
C GLN A 95 28.27 -19.33 -1.35
N ALA A 96 28.31 -18.09 -0.86
CA ALA A 96 27.13 -17.40 -0.37
C ALA A 96 26.06 -17.22 -1.47
N LEU A 97 26.51 -16.88 -2.69
CA LEU A 97 25.62 -16.72 -3.84
C LEU A 97 24.98 -18.07 -4.25
N PHE A 98 25.76 -19.15 -4.24
CA PHE A 98 25.25 -20.49 -4.53
C PHE A 98 24.18 -20.93 -3.51
N LEU A 99 24.46 -20.72 -2.22
CA LEU A 99 23.49 -20.99 -1.15
C LEU A 99 22.26 -20.07 -1.25
N GLY A 100 22.45 -18.82 -1.61
CA GLY A 100 21.36 -17.88 -1.86
C GLY A 100 20.49 -18.30 -3.06
N LEU A 101 21.10 -18.80 -4.12
CA LEU A 101 20.41 -19.32 -5.30
C LEU A 101 19.57 -20.57 -4.95
N THR A 102 20.17 -21.55 -4.27
CA THR A 102 19.44 -22.77 -3.86
C THR A 102 18.29 -22.42 -2.89
N GLY A 103 18.51 -21.53 -1.92
CA GLY A 103 17.47 -21.06 -1.01
C GLY A 103 16.37 -20.29 -1.73
N SER A 104 16.71 -19.44 -2.69
CA SER A 104 15.73 -18.67 -3.47
C SER A 104 14.89 -19.59 -4.39
N LEU A 105 15.51 -20.61 -5.01
CA LEU A 105 14.79 -21.60 -5.81
C LEU A 105 13.86 -22.46 -4.96
N ALA A 106 14.31 -22.89 -3.78
CA ALA A 106 13.48 -23.63 -2.85
C ALA A 106 12.29 -22.77 -2.35
N GLY A 107 12.57 -21.51 -1.99
CA GLY A 107 11.51 -20.55 -1.61
C GLY A 107 10.49 -20.30 -2.72
N LEU A 108 10.96 -20.18 -3.96
CA LEU A 108 10.12 -20.04 -5.14
C LEU A 108 9.22 -21.26 -5.34
N ALA A 109 9.79 -22.48 -5.25
CA ALA A 109 9.05 -23.73 -5.37
C ALA A 109 7.97 -23.85 -4.28
N LEU A 110 8.31 -23.52 -3.04
CA LEU A 110 7.34 -23.46 -1.92
C LEU A 110 6.27 -22.40 -2.14
N GLY A 111 6.64 -21.21 -2.65
CA GLY A 111 5.69 -20.14 -2.98
C GLY A 111 4.67 -20.59 -4.02
N ILE A 112 5.12 -21.23 -5.09
CA ILE A 112 4.24 -21.80 -6.14
C ILE A 112 3.35 -22.91 -5.56
N ALA A 113 3.90 -23.76 -4.70
CA ALA A 113 3.13 -24.81 -4.06
C ALA A 113 2.02 -24.26 -3.16
N LEU A 114 2.33 -23.22 -2.38
CA LEU A 114 1.34 -22.51 -1.54
C LEU A 114 0.28 -21.82 -2.41
N GLU A 115 0.67 -21.09 -3.45
CA GLU A 115 -0.26 -20.45 -4.38
C GLU A 115 -1.26 -21.44 -4.96
N ARG A 116 -0.81 -22.64 -5.33
CA ARG A 116 -1.68 -23.70 -5.86
C ARG A 116 -2.53 -24.39 -4.79
N SER A 117 -2.08 -24.43 -3.56
CA SER A 117 -2.82 -25.06 -2.45
C SER A 117 -3.96 -24.19 -1.91
N VAL A 118 -3.84 -22.86 -2.01
CA VAL A 118 -4.84 -21.92 -1.48
C VAL A 118 -6.23 -22.12 -2.09
N PRO A 119 -6.43 -22.24 -3.41
CA PRO A 119 -7.75 -22.50 -3.99
C PRO A 119 -8.36 -23.81 -3.51
N TRP A 120 -7.54 -24.86 -3.40
CA TRP A 120 -7.98 -26.15 -2.89
C TRP A 120 -8.42 -26.09 -1.40
N MET A 121 -7.70 -25.32 -0.58
CA MET A 121 -8.08 -25.09 0.82
C MET A 121 -9.36 -24.27 0.92
N LEU A 122 -9.53 -23.25 0.07
CA LEU A 122 -10.70 -22.39 0.06
C LEU A 122 -11.93 -23.08 -0.56
N ALA A 123 -11.76 -24.05 -1.46
CA ALA A 123 -12.85 -24.79 -2.09
C ALA A 123 -13.74 -25.52 -1.08
N SER A 124 -13.21 -25.86 0.11
CA SER A 124 -13.99 -26.46 1.20
C SER A 124 -14.89 -25.48 1.94
N TRP A 125 -14.66 -24.16 1.77
CA TRP A 125 -15.35 -23.08 2.49
C TRP A 125 -16.26 -22.24 1.58
N PHE A 126 -15.99 -22.23 0.27
CA PHE A 126 -16.74 -21.46 -0.71
C PHE A 126 -17.36 -22.41 -1.77
N ALA A 127 -18.51 -22.02 -2.33
CA ALA A 127 -19.15 -22.76 -3.40
C ALA A 127 -18.21 -22.82 -4.64
N SER A 128 -18.10 -23.99 -5.26
CA SER A 128 -17.21 -24.28 -6.41
C SER A 128 -17.35 -23.32 -7.58
N ASP A 129 -18.56 -22.79 -7.81
CA ASP A 129 -18.88 -21.90 -8.94
C ASP A 129 -18.16 -20.54 -8.86
N ILE A 130 -17.82 -20.07 -7.64
CA ILE A 130 -17.09 -18.81 -7.44
C ILE A 130 -15.61 -19.00 -7.79
N LEU A 131 -15.03 -20.16 -7.50
CA LEU A 131 -13.62 -20.44 -7.78
C LEU A 131 -13.33 -20.58 -9.27
N ASP A 132 -14.26 -21.14 -10.05
CA ASP A 132 -14.15 -21.22 -11.50
C ASP A 132 -14.27 -19.85 -12.19
N GLN A 133 -15.07 -18.93 -11.63
CA GLN A 133 -15.20 -17.56 -12.14
C GLN A 133 -13.97 -16.69 -11.85
N ILE A 134 -13.23 -16.95 -10.76
CA ILE A 134 -12.01 -16.21 -10.41
C ILE A 134 -10.84 -16.56 -11.34
N GLY A 135 -11.01 -17.58 -12.19
CA GLY A 135 -10.04 -17.89 -13.25
C GLY A 135 -8.67 -18.31 -12.70
N PHE A 136 -8.64 -19.10 -11.62
CA PHE A 136 -7.43 -19.78 -11.17
C PHE A 136 -7.00 -20.79 -12.24
N THR A 137 -6.49 -20.28 -13.36
CA THR A 137 -5.89 -21.10 -14.39
C THR A 137 -4.62 -21.71 -13.82
N ALA A 138 -4.64 -23.03 -13.61
CA ALA A 138 -3.53 -23.83 -13.05
C ALA A 138 -2.29 -23.92 -13.97
N GLY A 139 -2.13 -23.00 -14.91
CA GLY A 139 -1.02 -22.94 -15.85
C GLY A 139 0.02 -21.89 -15.45
N LEU A 140 1.31 -22.24 -15.55
CA LEU A 140 2.40 -21.28 -15.62
C LEU A 140 2.21 -20.43 -16.89
N SER A 141 1.43 -19.36 -16.78
CA SER A 141 1.29 -18.39 -17.88
C SER A 141 2.62 -17.64 -18.05
N LEU A 142 2.94 -17.23 -19.28
CA LEU A 142 4.13 -16.39 -19.53
C LEU A 142 4.16 -15.15 -18.62
N HIS A 143 2.98 -14.66 -18.20
CA HIS A 143 2.84 -13.52 -17.27
C HIS A 143 3.32 -13.84 -15.85
N ALA A 144 3.34 -15.10 -15.41
CA ALA A 144 3.86 -15.51 -14.11
C ALA A 144 5.40 -15.49 -14.04
N LEU A 145 6.10 -15.59 -15.18
CA LEU A 145 7.56 -15.60 -15.21
C LEU A 145 8.17 -14.28 -14.72
N LEU A 146 7.52 -13.15 -14.95
CA LEU A 146 8.02 -11.85 -14.56
C LEU A 146 8.06 -11.65 -13.02
N PRO A 147 6.98 -11.91 -12.25
CA PRO A 147 7.04 -11.86 -10.79
C PRO A 147 7.95 -12.94 -10.18
N LEU A 148 8.04 -14.14 -10.78
CA LEU A 148 8.97 -15.18 -10.34
C LEU A 148 10.43 -14.76 -10.51
N GLY A 149 10.77 -14.20 -11.68
CA GLY A 149 12.10 -13.63 -11.95
C GLY A 149 12.43 -12.45 -11.01
N LYS A 150 11.46 -11.60 -10.72
CA LYS A 150 11.61 -10.51 -9.75
C LYS A 150 11.91 -11.06 -8.34
N GLY A 151 11.18 -12.08 -7.90
CA GLY A 151 11.40 -12.73 -6.60
C GLY A 151 12.79 -13.34 -6.48
N LEU A 152 13.23 -14.07 -7.51
CA LEU A 152 14.58 -14.66 -7.57
C LEU A 152 15.66 -13.57 -7.52
N ALA A 153 15.52 -12.51 -8.31
CA ALA A 153 16.47 -11.40 -8.32
C ALA A 153 16.56 -10.70 -6.98
N LEU A 154 15.41 -10.43 -6.32
CA LEU A 154 15.35 -9.83 -4.99
C LEU A 154 16.06 -10.73 -3.95
N GLY A 155 15.83 -12.03 -3.97
CA GLY A 155 16.48 -12.99 -3.08
C GLY A 155 18.00 -13.02 -3.23
N LEU A 156 18.50 -13.08 -4.48
CA LEU A 156 19.93 -13.08 -4.77
C LEU A 156 20.60 -11.74 -4.41
N LEU A 157 19.99 -10.61 -4.78
CA LEU A 157 20.50 -9.28 -4.45
C LEU A 157 20.56 -9.07 -2.95
N THR A 158 19.53 -9.48 -2.23
CA THR A 158 19.51 -9.39 -0.76
C THR A 158 20.58 -10.26 -0.13
N THR A 159 20.71 -11.51 -0.59
CA THR A 159 21.77 -12.42 -0.10
C THR A 159 23.16 -11.80 -0.29
N LEU A 160 23.44 -11.28 -1.50
CA LEU A 160 24.73 -10.65 -1.79
C LEU A 160 24.97 -9.40 -0.93
N LEU A 161 23.95 -8.56 -0.78
CA LEU A 161 24.04 -7.30 -0.03
C LEU A 161 24.33 -7.54 1.46
N PHE A 162 23.60 -8.48 2.07
CA PHE A 162 23.80 -8.81 3.49
C PHE A 162 25.06 -9.65 3.75
N ALA A 163 25.54 -10.40 2.75
CA ALA A 163 26.81 -11.12 2.83
C ALA A 163 28.03 -10.19 2.75
N LEU A 164 27.88 -9.04 2.11
CA LEU A 164 29.01 -8.14 1.82
C LEU A 164 29.74 -7.68 3.07
N TRP A 165 29.00 -7.29 4.13
CA TRP A 165 29.59 -6.82 5.38
C TRP A 165 30.44 -7.88 6.10
N PRO A 166 29.96 -9.13 6.36
CA PRO A 166 30.78 -10.18 6.95
C PRO A 166 31.97 -10.57 6.08
N LEU A 167 31.80 -10.63 4.75
CA LEU A 167 32.87 -11.00 3.84
C LEU A 167 34.01 -9.98 3.83
N LEU A 168 33.71 -8.70 3.88
CA LEU A 168 34.75 -7.68 3.93
C LEU A 168 35.52 -7.66 5.25
N ALA A 169 34.94 -8.18 6.33
CA ALA A 169 35.67 -8.36 7.60
C ALA A 169 36.87 -9.33 7.47
N VAL A 170 36.88 -10.23 6.47
CA VAL A 170 38.01 -11.11 6.16
C VAL A 170 39.28 -10.33 5.80
N ARG A 171 39.19 -9.13 5.25
CA ARG A 171 40.35 -8.27 4.96
C ARG A 171 41.14 -7.94 6.23
N ALA A 172 40.45 -7.70 7.34
CA ALA A 172 41.04 -7.30 8.60
C ALA A 172 41.71 -8.47 9.38
N VAL A 173 41.56 -9.71 8.89
CA VAL A 173 42.13 -10.90 9.52
C VAL A 173 43.64 -10.90 9.37
N LYS A 174 44.34 -10.74 10.50
CA LYS A 174 45.82 -10.82 10.59
C LYS A 174 46.26 -12.26 10.90
N PRO A 175 46.95 -12.98 10.00
CA PRO A 175 47.29 -14.39 10.15
C PRO A 175 48.06 -14.69 11.44
N VAL A 176 49.05 -13.85 11.75
CA VAL A 176 49.93 -14.01 12.94
C VAL A 176 49.13 -14.09 14.25
N VAL A 177 48.05 -13.29 14.39
CA VAL A 177 47.26 -13.27 15.63
C VAL A 177 46.45 -14.55 15.81
N ILE A 178 45.96 -15.13 14.71
CA ILE A 178 45.12 -16.33 14.74
C ILE A 178 45.97 -17.58 14.97
N LEU A 179 47.08 -17.71 14.28
CA LEU A 179 47.98 -18.84 14.41
C LEU A 179 48.62 -18.87 15.80
N ARG A 180 49.06 -17.72 16.35
CA ARG A 180 49.59 -17.63 17.71
C ARG A 180 48.57 -18.01 18.79
N ARG A 181 47.27 -17.72 18.55
CA ARG A 181 46.17 -18.04 19.49
C ARG A 181 45.96 -19.56 19.58
N ASN A 182 46.02 -20.28 18.47
CA ASN A 182 45.89 -21.74 18.45
C ASN A 182 47.08 -22.47 19.05
N ALA A 183 48.30 -21.92 18.91
CA ALA A 183 49.51 -22.49 19.53
C ALA A 183 49.52 -22.33 21.07
N VAL A 184 48.75 -21.43 21.65
CA VAL A 184 48.71 -21.17 23.10
C VAL A 184 47.53 -21.88 23.79
N VAL A 185 46.59 -22.47 23.05
CA VAL A 185 45.41 -23.13 23.60
C VAL A 185 45.69 -24.52 24.14
N ASP A 186 46.79 -25.15 23.76
CA ASP A 186 47.14 -26.49 24.27
C ASP A 186 47.77 -26.51 25.69
N ASP A 187 48.17 -25.34 26.26
CA ASP A 187 48.97 -25.34 27.51
C ASP A 187 48.54 -24.32 28.60
N ALA A 188 47.34 -23.73 28.60
CA ALA A 188 47.04 -22.77 29.67
C ALA A 188 45.62 -22.86 30.24
N PRO A 189 45.50 -23.00 31.59
CA PRO A 189 44.19 -22.89 32.26
C PRO A 189 43.68 -21.45 32.15
N SER A 190 42.39 -21.36 31.83
CA SER A 190 41.47 -20.23 31.83
C SER A 190 41.91 -18.91 32.49
N THR A 191 42.92 -18.24 31.96
CA THR A 191 43.28 -16.89 32.39
C THR A 191 42.49 -15.87 31.59
N ARG A 192 41.73 -15.11 32.33
CA ARG A 192 40.94 -13.94 32.01
C ARG A 192 41.39 -13.20 30.74
N PHE A 193 40.70 -13.43 29.62
CA PHE A 193 40.81 -12.56 28.45
C PHE A 193 40.00 -11.29 28.68
N THR A 194 40.53 -10.40 29.50
CA THR A 194 40.23 -8.97 29.36
C THR A 194 40.99 -8.48 28.12
N THR A 195 40.48 -8.79 26.94
CA THR A 195 40.84 -8.01 25.76
C THR A 195 40.21 -6.63 25.93
N GLY A 196 40.89 -5.81 26.75
CA GLY A 196 40.86 -4.38 26.64
C GLY A 196 41.45 -3.96 25.29
N VAL A 197 40.90 -4.42 24.20
CA VAL A 197 40.90 -3.65 22.98
C VAL A 197 39.86 -2.56 23.28
N ARG A 198 40.30 -1.53 24.03
CA ARG A 198 39.77 -0.20 23.85
C ARG A 198 39.71 -0.03 22.34
N ARG A 199 38.50 -0.20 21.77
CA ARG A 199 38.20 0.18 20.40
C ARG A 199 38.42 1.69 20.38
N LYS A 200 39.73 2.08 20.18
CA LYS A 200 40.02 3.45 19.77
C LYS A 200 39.11 3.66 18.60
N TRP A 201 38.27 4.63 18.67
CA TRP A 201 37.54 5.17 17.54
C TRP A 201 38.59 5.65 16.52
N THR A 202 39.25 4.70 15.86
CA THR A 202 40.02 4.97 14.66
C THR A 202 38.97 5.40 13.63
N ARG A 203 39.26 6.48 12.96
CA ARG A 203 38.45 6.99 11.84
C ARG A 203 38.04 5.78 11.00
N PRO A 204 36.73 5.62 10.68
CA PRO A 204 36.28 4.47 9.89
C PRO A 204 37.10 4.47 8.60
N ASP A 205 37.72 3.32 8.29
CA ASP A 205 38.48 3.16 7.06
C ASP A 205 37.55 3.51 5.89
N LEU A 206 38.07 4.26 4.91
CA LEU A 206 37.32 4.66 3.70
C LEU A 206 36.55 3.48 3.09
N VAL A 207 37.13 2.28 3.16
CA VAL A 207 36.50 1.04 2.69
C VAL A 207 35.27 0.66 3.52
N GLN A 208 35.26 0.84 4.83
CA GLN A 208 34.11 0.56 5.69
C GLN A 208 32.98 1.55 5.43
N LEU A 209 33.30 2.83 5.26
CA LEU A 209 32.34 3.87 4.89
C LEU A 209 31.74 3.59 3.50
N ALA A 210 32.56 3.28 2.52
CA ALA A 210 32.10 2.96 1.16
C ALA A 210 31.19 1.72 1.18
N THR A 211 31.55 0.69 1.94
CA THR A 211 30.74 -0.52 2.05
C THR A 211 29.40 -0.25 2.71
N SER A 212 29.40 0.51 3.81
CA SER A 212 28.13 0.90 4.47
C SER A 212 27.25 1.69 3.52
N ALA A 213 27.82 2.63 2.75
CA ALA A 213 27.11 3.41 1.76
C ALA A 213 26.52 2.52 0.65
N VAL A 214 27.28 1.53 0.15
CA VAL A 214 26.80 0.57 -0.86
C VAL A 214 25.65 -0.27 -0.32
N ILE A 215 25.72 -0.73 0.92
CA ILE A 215 24.66 -1.52 1.54
C ILE A 215 23.40 -0.67 1.70
N VAL A 216 23.51 0.55 2.25
CA VAL A 216 22.38 1.45 2.42
C VAL A 216 21.77 1.84 1.07
N ALA A 217 22.59 2.17 0.08
CA ALA A 217 22.14 2.47 -1.27
C ALA A 217 21.45 1.26 -1.93
N GLY A 218 22.01 0.06 -1.76
CA GLY A 218 21.41 -1.18 -2.27
C GLY A 218 20.06 -1.48 -1.62
N LEU A 219 19.95 -1.32 -0.30
CA LEU A 219 18.68 -1.48 0.43
C LEU A 219 17.65 -0.41 -0.01
N ALA A 220 18.10 0.82 -0.22
CA ALA A 220 17.24 1.88 -0.74
C ALA A 220 16.71 1.54 -2.14
N LEU A 221 17.60 1.08 -3.04
CA LEU A 221 17.22 0.70 -4.40
C LEU A 221 16.22 -0.47 -4.41
N LEU A 222 16.47 -1.51 -3.58
CA LEU A 222 15.55 -2.64 -3.41
C LEU A 222 14.19 -2.19 -2.88
N SER A 223 14.19 -1.28 -1.89
CA SER A 223 12.96 -0.73 -1.32
C SER A 223 12.17 0.08 -2.34
N MET A 224 12.85 0.91 -3.14
CA MET A 224 12.23 1.69 -4.21
C MET A 224 11.65 0.79 -5.31
N TRP A 225 12.39 -0.23 -5.71
CA TRP A 225 11.94 -1.17 -6.73
C TRP A 225 10.70 -1.94 -6.29
N GLN A 226 10.63 -2.35 -5.03
CA GLN A 226 9.50 -3.10 -4.50
C GLN A 226 8.29 -2.20 -4.21
N ALA A 227 8.52 -0.99 -3.68
CA ALA A 227 7.44 -0.05 -3.33
C ALA A 227 6.80 0.63 -4.56
N GLY A 228 7.45 0.57 -5.73
CA GLY A 228 6.97 1.21 -6.96
C GLY A 228 7.09 2.73 -6.98
N THR A 229 7.39 3.38 -5.85
CA THR A 229 7.61 4.83 -5.72
C THR A 229 8.80 5.12 -4.81
N TRP A 230 9.64 6.08 -5.21
CA TRP A 230 10.83 6.43 -4.44
C TRP A 230 10.51 6.97 -3.04
N LYS A 231 9.41 7.75 -2.89
CA LYS A 231 8.98 8.31 -1.60
C LYS A 231 8.61 7.22 -0.60
N VAL A 232 7.78 6.25 -1.02
CA VAL A 232 7.35 5.14 -0.15
C VAL A 232 8.52 4.20 0.17
N GLY A 233 9.40 3.93 -0.81
CA GLY A 233 10.58 3.09 -0.59
C GLY A 233 11.56 3.67 0.42
N LEU A 234 11.85 4.98 0.34
CA LEU A 234 12.73 5.67 1.31
C LEU A 234 12.10 5.79 2.69
N LEU A 235 10.80 6.13 2.75
CA LEU A 235 10.06 6.19 4.02
C LEU A 235 10.07 4.82 4.72
N PHE A 236 9.81 3.76 3.97
CA PHE A 236 9.86 2.38 4.48
C PHE A 236 11.26 2.02 5.02
N LEU A 237 12.32 2.30 4.24
CA LEU A 237 13.69 2.04 4.68
C LEU A 237 14.05 2.82 5.95
N GLY A 238 13.66 4.09 6.03
CA GLY A 238 13.87 4.93 7.22
C GLY A 238 13.15 4.37 8.44
N ALA A 239 11.88 4.00 8.29
CA ALA A 239 11.08 3.37 9.34
C ALA A 239 11.68 2.02 9.79
N PHE A 240 12.14 1.20 8.84
CA PHE A 240 12.78 -0.09 9.13
C PHE A 240 14.12 0.08 9.90
N ILE A 241 14.97 1.02 9.47
CA ILE A 241 16.24 1.33 10.18
C ILE A 241 15.94 1.85 11.59
N LEU A 242 14.95 2.70 11.74
CA LEU A 242 14.51 3.21 13.05
C LEU A 242 14.03 2.06 13.95
N ALA A 243 13.17 1.18 13.43
CA ALA A 243 12.68 0.02 14.18
C ALA A 243 13.80 -0.91 14.64
N VAL A 244 14.73 -1.25 13.73
CA VAL A 244 15.94 -2.05 14.08
C VAL A 244 16.79 -1.33 15.11
N GLY A 245 16.98 -0.02 14.99
CA GLY A 245 17.71 0.81 15.95
C GLY A 245 17.06 0.80 17.34
N LEU A 246 15.74 0.93 17.41
CA LEU A 246 14.97 0.86 18.66
C LEU A 246 15.06 -0.54 19.29
N LEU A 247 14.95 -1.60 18.49
CA LEU A 247 15.13 -2.98 18.96
C LEU A 247 16.55 -3.23 19.46
N ALA A 248 17.55 -2.71 18.77
CA ALA A 248 18.95 -2.81 19.23
C ALA A 248 19.18 -2.04 20.54
N ALA A 249 18.61 -0.86 20.67
CA ALA A 249 18.67 -0.04 21.88
C ALA A 249 17.97 -0.73 23.05
N SER A 250 16.78 -1.30 22.81
CA SER A 250 16.03 -2.04 23.83
C SER A 250 16.79 -3.31 24.29
N ALA A 251 17.36 -4.06 23.34
CA ALA A 251 18.18 -5.22 23.64
C ALA A 251 19.43 -4.85 24.45
N TRP A 252 20.10 -3.78 24.06
CA TRP A 252 21.24 -3.24 24.80
C TRP A 252 20.87 -2.81 26.23
N LEU A 253 19.75 -2.07 26.38
CA LEU A 253 19.25 -1.63 27.66
C LEU A 253 18.88 -2.83 28.55
N MET A 254 18.17 -3.82 27.98
CA MET A 254 17.81 -5.05 28.68
C MET A 254 19.06 -5.78 29.21
N LEU A 255 20.08 -5.98 28.37
CA LEU A 255 21.33 -6.63 28.79
C LEU A 255 22.07 -5.81 29.85
N ARG A 256 22.04 -4.48 29.78
CA ARG A 256 22.63 -3.60 30.79
C ARG A 256 21.90 -3.72 32.14
N ILE A 257 20.57 -3.77 32.12
CA ILE A 257 19.74 -3.97 33.33
C ILE A 257 20.02 -5.37 33.93
N LEU A 258 20.03 -6.42 33.09
CA LEU A 258 20.34 -7.78 33.52
C LEU A 258 21.76 -7.88 34.13
N GLY A 259 22.73 -7.17 33.58
CA GLY A 259 24.10 -7.12 34.10
C GLY A 259 24.25 -6.38 35.41
N ALA A 260 23.28 -5.49 35.75
CA ALA A 260 23.24 -4.76 37.02
C ALA A 260 22.53 -5.53 38.14
N VAL A 261 21.82 -6.62 37.83
CA VAL A 261 21.11 -7.43 38.83
C VAL A 261 22.12 -8.17 39.71
N PRO A 262 21.98 -8.10 41.05
CA PRO A 262 22.84 -8.86 41.97
C PRO A 262 22.78 -10.35 41.66
N HIS A 263 23.94 -11.04 41.82
CA HIS A 263 24.06 -12.44 41.42
C HIS A 263 23.06 -13.33 42.17
N PRO A 264 22.14 -13.97 41.45
CA PRO A 264 21.13 -14.82 42.08
C PRO A 264 21.75 -16.05 42.73
N HIS A 265 21.25 -16.45 43.88
CA HIS A 265 21.75 -17.59 44.64
C HIS A 265 21.61 -18.93 43.87
N ARG A 266 20.70 -19.03 42.91
CA ARG A 266 20.52 -20.23 42.08
C ARG A 266 21.58 -20.29 41.00
N VAL A 267 22.40 -21.33 41.03
CA VAL A 267 23.54 -21.56 40.13
C VAL A 267 23.11 -21.54 38.65
N ILE A 268 21.99 -22.14 38.33
CA ILE A 268 21.42 -22.21 36.97
C ILE A 268 21.14 -20.80 36.42
N VAL A 269 20.47 -19.97 37.22
CA VAL A 269 20.08 -18.60 36.82
C VAL A 269 21.33 -17.73 36.68
N ARG A 270 22.33 -17.91 37.57
CA ARG A 270 23.59 -17.19 37.49
C ARG A 270 24.36 -17.52 36.22
N HIS A 271 24.44 -18.81 35.83
CA HIS A 271 25.09 -19.21 34.59
C HIS A 271 24.32 -18.74 33.34
N ALA A 272 22.98 -18.81 33.34
CA ALA A 272 22.17 -18.33 32.24
C ALA A 272 22.33 -16.81 32.01
N LEU A 273 22.24 -16.02 33.08
CA LEU A 273 22.45 -14.57 33.02
C LEU A 273 23.89 -14.22 32.62
N GLY A 274 24.90 -14.92 33.19
CA GLY A 274 26.32 -14.71 32.86
C GLY A 274 26.61 -14.97 31.37
N ASN A 275 25.98 -15.97 30.76
CA ASN A 275 26.17 -16.27 29.34
C ASN A 275 25.50 -15.23 28.44
N LEU A 276 24.31 -14.71 28.84
CA LEU A 276 23.61 -13.66 28.09
C LEU A 276 24.36 -12.33 28.10
N VAL A 277 24.90 -11.92 29.24
CA VAL A 277 25.60 -10.63 29.44
C VAL A 277 27.05 -10.69 28.99
N ARG A 278 27.62 -11.88 28.69
CA ARG A 278 29.02 -12.05 28.31
C ARG A 278 29.35 -11.19 27.08
N PRO A 279 30.49 -10.41 27.10
CA PRO A 279 30.93 -9.66 25.94
C PRO A 279 31.18 -10.60 24.75
N GLY A 280 30.51 -10.29 23.59
CA GLY A 280 30.57 -11.14 22.41
C GLY A 280 29.48 -12.19 22.31
N SER A 281 28.51 -12.21 23.26
CA SER A 281 27.31 -13.02 23.13
C SER A 281 26.46 -12.58 21.91
N GLN A 282 25.74 -13.52 21.32
CA GLN A 282 24.83 -13.21 20.19
C GLN A 282 23.43 -12.70 20.68
N ALA A 283 23.30 -12.42 22.00
CA ALA A 283 22.01 -12.07 22.60
C ALA A 283 21.34 -10.86 21.91
N ILE A 284 22.09 -9.80 21.59
CA ILE A 284 21.54 -8.63 20.88
C ILE A 284 21.00 -9.03 19.50
N SER A 285 21.77 -9.80 18.73
CA SER A 285 21.35 -10.23 17.38
C SER A 285 20.11 -11.13 17.42
N MET A 286 20.03 -12.03 18.41
CA MET A 286 18.85 -12.89 18.62
C MET A 286 17.63 -12.06 19.04
N THR A 287 17.79 -11.11 19.97
CA THR A 287 16.71 -10.25 20.41
C THR A 287 16.17 -9.39 19.25
N ILE A 288 17.07 -8.84 18.42
CA ILE A 288 16.67 -8.10 17.21
C ILE A 288 15.90 -9.01 16.25
N ALA A 289 16.40 -10.21 15.96
CA ALA A 289 15.75 -11.14 15.05
C ALA A 289 14.35 -11.56 15.52
N ILE A 290 14.20 -11.89 16.81
CA ILE A 290 12.89 -12.20 17.40
C ILE A 290 11.98 -10.97 17.39
N GLY A 291 12.52 -9.81 17.78
CA GLY A 291 11.75 -8.56 17.80
C GLY A 291 11.20 -8.17 16.43
N ILE A 292 12.00 -8.35 15.36
CA ILE A 292 11.54 -8.09 14.00
C ILE A 292 10.49 -9.14 13.59
N GLY A 293 10.67 -10.42 13.95
CA GLY A 293 9.65 -11.44 13.69
C GLY A 293 8.30 -11.07 14.31
N VAL A 294 8.30 -10.66 15.59
CA VAL A 294 7.08 -10.18 16.28
C VAL A 294 6.53 -8.91 15.62
N MET A 295 7.40 -7.98 15.21
CA MET A 295 7.00 -6.76 14.50
C MET A 295 6.28 -7.07 13.18
N VAL A 296 6.75 -8.07 12.41
CA VAL A 296 6.10 -8.50 11.17
C VAL A 296 4.69 -9.04 11.44
N ILE A 297 4.56 -9.94 12.43
CA ILE A 297 3.28 -10.51 12.82
C ILE A 297 2.31 -9.40 13.27
N ALA A 298 2.79 -8.49 14.14
CA ALA A 298 1.99 -7.36 14.59
C ALA A 298 1.58 -6.43 13.43
N THR A 299 2.49 -6.18 12.48
CA THR A 299 2.19 -5.36 11.29
C THR A 299 1.10 -6.00 10.44
N VAL A 300 1.17 -7.32 10.21
CA VAL A 300 0.13 -8.06 9.46
C VAL A 300 -1.21 -7.95 10.17
N ALA A 301 -1.27 -8.20 11.48
CA ALA A 301 -2.49 -8.11 12.26
C ALA A 301 -3.09 -6.69 12.27
N LEU A 302 -2.24 -5.65 12.38
CA LEU A 302 -2.70 -4.26 12.31
C LEU A 302 -3.22 -3.87 10.93
N VAL A 303 -2.58 -4.36 9.85
CA VAL A 303 -3.06 -4.14 8.48
C VAL A 303 -4.40 -4.86 8.27
N GLU A 304 -4.53 -6.11 8.73
CA GLU A 304 -5.79 -6.85 8.71
C GLU A 304 -6.90 -6.08 9.44
N GLN A 305 -6.64 -5.64 10.66
CA GLN A 305 -7.60 -4.85 11.43
C GLN A 305 -7.97 -3.54 10.73
N ALA A 306 -7.00 -2.82 10.16
CA ALA A 306 -7.25 -1.59 9.41
C ALA A 306 -8.11 -1.82 8.17
N LEU A 307 -7.91 -2.94 7.46
CA LEU A 307 -8.72 -3.32 6.30
C LEU A 307 -10.14 -3.71 6.72
N LEU A 308 -10.29 -4.51 7.80
CA LEU A 308 -11.60 -4.86 8.35
C LEU A 308 -12.35 -3.62 8.86
N TYR A 309 -11.64 -2.69 9.49
CA TYR A 309 -12.21 -1.39 9.89
C TYR A 309 -12.69 -0.60 8.67
N GLN A 310 -11.90 -0.52 7.62
CA GLN A 310 -12.25 0.19 6.39
C GLN A 310 -13.48 -0.44 5.68
N VAL A 311 -13.63 -1.76 5.76
CA VAL A 311 -14.75 -2.48 5.13
C VAL A 311 -15.98 -2.54 6.06
N GLY A 312 -15.76 -2.70 7.37
CA GLY A 312 -16.81 -3.00 8.35
C GLY A 312 -17.38 -1.79 9.09
N GLU A 313 -16.53 -0.88 9.57
CA GLU A 313 -16.96 0.28 10.37
C GLU A 313 -17.31 1.53 9.55
N SER A 314 -17.07 1.51 8.24
CA SER A 314 -17.60 2.55 7.32
C SER A 314 -19.12 2.45 7.14
N ARG A 315 -19.81 1.58 7.88
CA ARG A 315 -21.26 1.59 7.99
C ARG A 315 -21.66 2.43 9.22
N PRO A 316 -21.97 3.71 9.06
CA PRO A 316 -22.64 4.44 10.14
C PRO A 316 -23.85 3.64 10.59
N THR A 317 -24.14 3.68 11.87
CA THR A 317 -25.33 3.01 12.45
C THR A 317 -26.64 3.40 11.75
N ASP A 318 -26.59 4.50 10.98
CA ASP A 318 -27.70 5.07 10.21
C ASP A 318 -27.65 4.79 8.70
N SER A 319 -26.78 3.88 8.22
CA SER A 319 -26.70 3.57 6.78
C SER A 319 -27.96 2.90 6.28
N PRO A 320 -28.47 3.27 5.10
CA PRO A 320 -29.59 2.59 4.45
C PRO A 320 -29.26 1.13 4.16
N THR A 321 -30.22 0.24 4.36
CA THR A 321 -30.08 -1.19 4.03
C THR A 321 -30.42 -1.45 2.57
N PHE A 322 -31.42 -0.72 2.03
CA PHE A 322 -31.87 -0.86 0.64
C PHE A 322 -31.90 0.47 -0.08
N PHE A 323 -31.59 0.41 -1.38
CA PHE A 323 -31.67 1.51 -2.34
C PHE A 323 -32.62 1.13 -3.46
N PHE A 324 -33.65 1.92 -3.67
CA PHE A 324 -34.54 1.80 -4.79
C PHE A 324 -34.26 2.95 -5.76
N ILE A 325 -33.88 2.63 -6.98
CA ILE A 325 -33.41 3.59 -7.98
C ILE A 325 -34.43 3.67 -9.12
N ASP A 326 -34.44 4.80 -9.83
CA ASP A 326 -35.28 5.03 -11.02
C ASP A 326 -36.78 5.03 -10.74
N ILE A 327 -37.18 5.54 -9.56
CA ILE A 327 -38.59 5.72 -9.21
C ILE A 327 -39.13 6.91 -10.02
N GLN A 328 -40.22 6.70 -10.77
CA GLN A 328 -40.80 7.75 -11.56
C GLN A 328 -41.71 8.64 -10.69
N PRO A 329 -42.01 9.92 -11.12
CA PRO A 329 -42.81 10.86 -10.34
C PRO A 329 -44.21 10.34 -9.98
N ASP A 330 -44.85 9.58 -10.87
CA ASP A 330 -46.17 8.98 -10.66
C ASP A 330 -46.13 7.81 -9.66
N GLN A 331 -45.00 7.24 -9.37
CA GLN A 331 -44.79 6.10 -8.45
C GLN A 331 -44.49 6.54 -7.02
N ILE A 332 -44.18 7.81 -6.77
CA ILE A 332 -43.67 8.33 -5.48
C ILE A 332 -44.64 8.00 -4.33
N ASP A 333 -45.91 8.31 -4.48
CA ASP A 333 -46.89 8.12 -3.41
C ASP A 333 -47.08 6.64 -3.08
N GLY A 334 -47.18 5.79 -4.10
CA GLY A 334 -47.30 4.35 -3.95
C GLY A 334 -46.07 3.73 -3.29
N MET A 335 -44.88 4.13 -3.74
CA MET A 335 -43.62 3.67 -3.17
C MET A 335 -43.45 4.13 -1.72
N THR A 336 -43.78 5.39 -1.42
CA THR A 336 -43.69 5.92 -0.06
C THR A 336 -44.60 5.18 0.90
N ALA A 337 -45.83 4.90 0.49
CA ALA A 337 -46.79 4.13 1.28
C ALA A 337 -46.33 2.69 1.51
N LEU A 338 -45.78 2.04 0.48
CA LEU A 338 -45.24 0.69 0.55
C LEU A 338 -44.05 0.63 1.53
N LEU A 339 -43.08 1.57 1.39
CA LEU A 339 -41.90 1.62 2.22
C LEU A 339 -42.24 1.86 3.68
N ARG A 340 -43.13 2.79 4.01
CA ARG A 340 -43.62 3.01 5.38
C ARG A 340 -44.28 1.77 6.00
N THR A 341 -45.02 1.02 5.21
CA THR A 341 -45.78 -0.13 5.70
C THR A 341 -44.86 -1.36 5.92
N ARG A 342 -43.86 -1.54 5.05
CA ARG A 342 -43.05 -2.76 5.01
C ARG A 342 -41.69 -2.64 5.73
N SER A 343 -41.08 -1.48 5.72
CA SER A 343 -39.73 -1.31 6.32
C SER A 343 -39.76 -0.95 7.79
N GLY A 344 -40.90 -0.55 8.35
CA GLY A 344 -40.98 -0.01 9.70
C GLY A 344 -40.26 1.35 9.87
N ASP A 345 -39.70 1.92 8.78
CA ASP A 345 -39.12 3.25 8.75
C ASP A 345 -40.22 4.29 8.57
N PRO A 346 -40.43 5.18 9.55
CA PRO A 346 -41.50 6.15 9.49
C PRO A 346 -41.25 7.22 8.42
N SER A 347 -40.06 7.39 7.92
CA SER A 347 -39.64 8.48 7.05
C SER A 347 -38.64 8.05 5.99
N PRO A 348 -39.01 7.24 5.00
CA PRO A 348 -38.13 6.90 3.90
C PRO A 348 -37.70 8.18 3.18
N VAL A 349 -36.39 8.29 2.90
CA VAL A 349 -35.86 9.48 2.22
C VAL A 349 -35.93 9.27 0.72
N LEU A 350 -36.70 10.08 0.05
CA LEU A 350 -36.75 10.13 -1.42
C LEU A 350 -35.95 11.34 -1.90
N THR A 351 -34.93 11.07 -2.70
CA THR A 351 -34.02 12.08 -3.23
C THR A 351 -34.25 12.23 -4.72
N PRO A 352 -34.64 13.43 -5.22
CA PRO A 352 -34.80 13.68 -6.64
C PRO A 352 -33.46 13.67 -7.35
N LEU A 353 -33.40 13.11 -8.55
CA LEU A 353 -32.21 13.01 -9.37
C LEU A 353 -32.50 13.48 -10.80
N VAL A 354 -31.53 14.18 -11.38
CA VAL A 354 -31.52 14.44 -12.82
C VAL A 354 -30.09 14.33 -13.36
N ARG A 355 -29.97 13.77 -14.55
CA ARG A 355 -28.68 13.71 -15.23
C ARG A 355 -28.41 15.01 -15.97
N SER A 356 -27.17 15.45 -15.87
CA SER A 356 -26.71 16.68 -16.51
C SER A 356 -25.29 16.57 -17.01
N ARG A 357 -24.90 17.49 -17.87
CA ARG A 357 -23.55 17.63 -18.36
C ARG A 357 -23.06 19.06 -18.13
N LEU A 358 -21.82 19.19 -17.69
CA LEU A 358 -21.16 20.49 -17.56
C LEU A 358 -20.82 21.02 -18.96
N THR A 359 -21.29 22.23 -19.28
CA THR A 359 -21.09 22.89 -20.58
C THR A 359 -20.14 24.07 -20.52
N ALA A 360 -20.22 24.89 -19.47
CA ALA A 360 -19.32 26.00 -19.26
C ALA A 360 -19.08 26.31 -17.77
N ILE A 361 -17.98 26.98 -17.49
CA ILE A 361 -17.63 27.52 -16.18
C ILE A 361 -17.29 29.00 -16.38
N ASP A 362 -18.02 29.88 -15.70
CA ASP A 362 -17.83 31.35 -15.79
C ASP A 362 -17.86 31.84 -17.24
N GLY A 363 -18.83 31.33 -18.04
CA GLY A 363 -19.00 31.65 -19.45
C GLY A 363 -17.95 31.03 -20.39
N ARG A 364 -16.98 30.27 -19.86
CA ARG A 364 -15.96 29.59 -20.68
C ARG A 364 -16.41 28.18 -21.00
N PRO A 365 -16.63 27.84 -22.28
CA PRO A 365 -17.07 26.52 -22.65
C PRO A 365 -16.04 25.46 -22.27
N VAL A 366 -16.52 24.38 -21.67
CA VAL A 366 -15.69 23.20 -21.39
C VAL A 366 -15.45 22.46 -22.71
N LYS A 367 -14.26 22.67 -23.31
CA LYS A 367 -13.88 21.94 -24.52
C LYS A 367 -13.58 20.48 -24.15
N LYS A 368 -14.22 19.57 -24.88
CA LYS A 368 -13.73 18.20 -25.01
C LYS A 368 -12.42 18.27 -25.82
N GLU A 369 -11.29 18.37 -25.16
CA GLU A 369 -10.01 18.10 -25.84
C GLU A 369 -9.97 16.59 -26.11
N ALA A 370 -10.23 16.21 -27.37
CA ALA A 370 -9.83 14.91 -27.87
C ALA A 370 -8.30 14.90 -27.87
N LEU A 371 -7.71 14.25 -26.88
CA LEU A 371 -6.25 14.07 -26.83
C LEU A 371 -5.83 13.28 -28.06
N SER A 372 -4.81 13.76 -28.78
CA SER A 372 -4.18 13.01 -29.86
C SER A 372 -3.47 11.77 -29.31
N GLU A 373 -3.24 10.73 -30.15
CA GLU A 373 -2.52 9.51 -29.70
C GLU A 373 -1.15 9.80 -29.07
N GLU A 374 -0.47 10.86 -29.53
CA GLU A 374 0.81 11.31 -28.97
C GLU A 374 0.63 11.97 -27.59
N GLU A 375 -0.46 12.69 -27.39
CA GLU A 375 -0.80 13.30 -26.10
C GLU A 375 -1.30 12.25 -25.09
N GLU A 376 -2.00 11.20 -25.51
CA GLU A 376 -2.35 10.06 -24.62
C GLU A 376 -1.11 9.28 -24.18
N ARG A 377 -0.16 9.04 -25.07
CA ARG A 377 1.14 8.38 -24.74
C ARG A 377 2.04 9.25 -23.87
N THR A 378 1.98 10.57 -24.04
CA THR A 378 2.70 11.53 -23.22
C THR A 378 1.97 11.78 -21.91
N ALA A 379 0.62 11.71 -21.89
CA ALA A 379 -0.23 11.79 -20.72
C ALA A 379 -0.15 10.53 -19.81
N GLU A 380 0.36 9.41 -20.30
CA GLU A 380 0.76 8.31 -19.41
C GLU A 380 1.89 8.71 -18.45
N ARG A 381 2.66 9.74 -18.79
CA ARG A 381 3.71 10.33 -17.95
C ARG A 381 3.35 11.71 -17.39
N ALA A 382 2.42 12.44 -18.00
CA ALA A 382 1.92 13.71 -17.53
C ALA A 382 0.80 13.51 -16.51
N ASP A 383 1.12 13.84 -15.33
CA ASP A 383 0.38 14.29 -14.18
C ASP A 383 -1.05 13.72 -13.98
N LYS A 384 -1.16 12.89 -12.94
CA LYS A 384 -2.44 12.42 -12.36
C LYS A 384 -3.46 13.56 -12.18
N GLU A 385 -3.00 14.79 -12.06
CA GLU A 385 -3.79 15.99 -11.89
C GLU A 385 -4.55 16.38 -13.16
N GLN A 386 -3.91 16.31 -14.33
CA GLN A 386 -4.55 16.61 -15.62
C GLN A 386 -5.64 15.57 -15.96
N ARG A 387 -5.37 14.29 -15.72
CA ARG A 387 -6.37 13.22 -15.89
C ARG A 387 -7.56 13.42 -14.95
N ARG A 388 -7.30 13.83 -13.70
CA ARG A 388 -8.34 14.11 -12.71
C ARG A 388 -9.18 15.31 -13.15
N LYS A 389 -8.55 16.39 -13.61
CA LYS A 389 -9.24 17.57 -14.14
C LYS A 389 -10.15 17.20 -15.33
N ASN A 390 -9.61 16.50 -16.33
CA ASN A 390 -10.39 16.08 -17.50
C ASN A 390 -11.57 15.18 -17.11
N TRP A 391 -11.38 14.29 -16.14
CA TRP A 391 -12.46 13.43 -15.66
C TRP A 391 -13.61 14.23 -15.04
N TYR A 392 -13.31 15.27 -14.22
CA TYR A 392 -14.35 16.14 -13.67
C TYR A 392 -15.02 17.02 -14.74
N LEU A 393 -14.31 17.44 -15.75
CA LEU A 393 -14.85 18.29 -16.79
C LEU A 393 -15.74 17.55 -17.80
N THR A 394 -15.47 16.26 -18.04
CA THR A 394 -16.13 15.51 -19.13
C THR A 394 -17.17 14.49 -18.67
N ARG A 395 -17.30 14.26 -17.37
CA ARG A 395 -18.25 13.30 -16.83
C ARG A 395 -19.70 13.82 -16.88
N GLU A 396 -20.65 12.90 -16.90
CA GLU A 396 -22.04 13.17 -16.61
C GLU A 396 -22.23 13.34 -15.10
N TYR A 397 -22.95 14.37 -14.70
CA TYR A 397 -23.28 14.66 -13.32
C TYR A 397 -24.73 14.28 -13.03
N VAL A 398 -24.92 13.60 -11.91
CA VAL A 398 -26.23 13.44 -11.31
C VAL A 398 -26.43 14.61 -10.35
N LEU A 399 -27.40 15.44 -10.63
CA LEU A 399 -27.79 16.58 -9.81
C LEU A 399 -28.96 16.22 -8.91
N THR A 400 -29.04 16.90 -7.79
CA THR A 400 -30.21 16.92 -6.90
C THR A 400 -30.40 18.34 -6.40
N PHE A 401 -31.58 18.61 -5.83
CA PHE A 401 -31.80 19.79 -5.02
C PHE A 401 -32.20 19.41 -3.61
N LEU A 402 -31.67 20.11 -2.63
CA LEU A 402 -31.91 19.84 -1.21
C LEU A 402 -32.08 21.17 -0.45
N GLU A 403 -33.04 21.22 0.42
CA GLU A 403 -33.30 22.36 1.30
C GLU A 403 -32.25 22.40 2.42
N ARG A 404 -31.92 21.25 3.00
CA ARG A 404 -30.98 21.14 4.13
C ARG A 404 -29.69 20.46 3.73
N LEU A 405 -28.60 20.90 4.38
CA LEU A 405 -27.29 20.26 4.21
C LEU A 405 -27.33 18.80 4.70
N PRO A 406 -26.92 17.83 3.90
CA PRO A 406 -26.79 16.44 4.35
C PRO A 406 -25.84 16.32 5.57
N LYS A 407 -26.17 15.43 6.49
CA LYS A 407 -25.39 15.24 7.75
C LYS A 407 -23.91 14.92 7.51
N ASP A 408 -23.62 14.24 6.41
CA ASP A 408 -22.28 13.76 6.04
C ASP A 408 -21.53 14.77 5.17
N ASN A 409 -22.01 15.99 5.09
CA ASN A 409 -21.42 17.08 4.32
C ASN A 409 -21.08 18.25 5.24
N VAL A 410 -19.89 18.82 5.04
CA VAL A 410 -19.43 20.00 5.80
C VAL A 410 -19.08 21.10 4.82
N VAL A 411 -19.66 22.30 5.01
CA VAL A 411 -19.33 23.48 4.21
C VAL A 411 -17.93 23.94 4.59
N VAL A 412 -17.00 23.99 3.61
CA VAL A 412 -15.60 24.41 3.78
C VAL A 412 -15.43 25.88 3.43
N LYS A 413 -16.13 26.34 2.37
CA LYS A 413 -16.11 27.74 1.91
C LYS A 413 -17.53 28.19 1.56
N GLY A 414 -17.81 29.47 1.80
CA GLY A 414 -19.13 30.05 1.56
C GLY A 414 -20.15 29.70 2.65
N ALA A 415 -21.41 29.70 2.31
CA ALA A 415 -22.51 29.36 3.20
C ALA A 415 -23.55 28.53 2.48
N TRP A 416 -24.20 27.60 3.20
CA TRP A 416 -25.39 26.94 2.72
C TRP A 416 -26.53 27.95 2.61
N TRP A 417 -27.50 27.70 1.77
CA TRP A 417 -28.70 28.53 1.69
C TRP A 417 -29.55 28.41 2.96
N ALA A 418 -30.22 29.50 3.34
CA ALA A 418 -31.12 29.51 4.49
C ALA A 418 -32.55 29.03 4.09
N ASP A 419 -33.26 28.48 5.08
CA ASP A 419 -34.64 28.07 4.89
C ASP A 419 -35.48 29.31 4.50
N GLY A 420 -36.16 29.23 3.35
CA GLY A 420 -37.06 30.30 2.88
C GLY A 420 -36.40 31.47 2.14
N ASP A 421 -35.15 31.40 1.81
CA ASP A 421 -34.49 32.37 0.93
C ASP A 421 -35.13 32.37 -0.45
N PRO A 422 -35.66 33.54 -0.95
CA PRO A 422 -36.12 33.63 -2.31
C PRO A 422 -34.93 33.58 -3.26
N PHE A 423 -34.74 32.45 -3.93
CA PHE A 423 -33.64 32.29 -4.88
C PHE A 423 -34.00 33.00 -6.20
N ALA A 424 -33.51 34.20 -6.40
CA ALA A 424 -33.64 34.94 -7.65
C ALA A 424 -32.91 34.25 -8.82
N ARG A 425 -31.93 33.36 -8.49
CA ARG A 425 -31.16 32.56 -9.44
C ARG A 425 -30.89 31.19 -8.83
N PRO A 426 -30.74 30.12 -9.66
CA PRO A 426 -30.28 28.83 -9.21
C PRO A 426 -28.93 28.96 -8.52
N LEU A 427 -28.78 28.38 -7.31
CA LEU A 427 -27.53 28.29 -6.57
C LEU A 427 -27.04 26.85 -6.58
N VAL A 428 -25.72 26.66 -6.59
CA VAL A 428 -25.11 25.35 -6.54
C VAL A 428 -24.05 25.27 -5.43
N SER A 429 -24.07 24.15 -4.71
CA SER A 429 -23.01 23.75 -3.78
C SER A 429 -22.18 22.67 -4.44
N VAL A 430 -20.86 22.87 -4.54
CA VAL A 430 -19.92 21.99 -5.23
C VAL A 430 -19.06 21.24 -4.21
N GLU A 431 -18.77 19.97 -4.50
CA GLU A 431 -17.84 19.17 -3.68
C GLU A 431 -16.39 19.70 -3.84
N GLU A 432 -15.61 19.65 -2.74
CA GLU A 432 -14.30 20.30 -2.62
C GLU A 432 -13.28 19.80 -3.67
N GLU A 433 -13.18 18.49 -3.88
CA GLU A 433 -12.23 17.92 -4.83
C GLU A 433 -12.65 18.20 -6.28
N ALA A 434 -13.97 18.21 -6.54
CA ALA A 434 -14.52 18.61 -7.84
C ALA A 434 -14.27 20.10 -8.11
N ALA A 435 -14.56 20.97 -7.14
CA ALA A 435 -14.30 22.40 -7.25
C ALA A 435 -12.83 22.72 -7.51
N LYS A 436 -11.94 22.07 -6.77
CA LYS A 436 -10.49 22.21 -6.92
C LYS A 436 -9.99 21.71 -8.29
N ALA A 437 -10.50 20.55 -8.74
CA ALA A 437 -10.10 19.97 -10.02
C ALA A 437 -10.60 20.80 -11.21
N MET A 438 -11.80 21.35 -11.13
CA MET A 438 -12.40 22.20 -12.16
C MET A 438 -11.91 23.65 -12.11
N GLY A 439 -11.27 24.07 -11.01
CA GLY A 439 -10.86 25.45 -10.78
C GLY A 439 -12.04 26.39 -10.53
N VAL A 440 -13.07 25.90 -9.82
CA VAL A 440 -14.32 26.63 -9.55
C VAL A 440 -14.21 27.30 -8.16
N GLU A 441 -14.58 28.60 -8.09
CA GLU A 441 -14.62 29.40 -6.88
C GLU A 441 -16.03 29.92 -6.59
N ILE A 442 -16.25 30.42 -5.37
CA ILE A 442 -17.52 31.00 -4.94
C ILE A 442 -17.82 32.26 -5.77
N GLY A 443 -19.09 32.41 -6.15
CA GLY A 443 -19.58 33.52 -6.96
C GLY A 443 -19.43 33.33 -8.47
N GLN A 444 -18.70 32.31 -8.91
CA GLN A 444 -18.64 31.95 -10.33
C GLN A 444 -19.92 31.21 -10.76
N THR A 445 -20.18 31.18 -12.07
CA THR A 445 -21.32 30.47 -12.64
C THR A 445 -20.89 29.14 -13.24
N ILE A 446 -21.74 28.13 -13.04
CA ILE A 446 -21.64 26.82 -13.69
C ILE A 446 -22.84 26.68 -14.62
N GLU A 447 -22.57 26.35 -15.87
CA GLU A 447 -23.59 26.05 -16.86
C GLU A 447 -23.68 24.55 -17.05
N LEU A 448 -24.88 24.04 -16.89
CA LEU A 448 -25.22 22.62 -16.94
C LEU A 448 -26.29 22.40 -18.05
N ASP A 449 -26.09 21.39 -18.86
CA ASP A 449 -27.09 20.93 -19.81
C ASP A 449 -27.90 19.78 -19.18
N ILE A 450 -29.19 19.98 -19.06
CA ILE A 450 -30.15 19.01 -18.57
C ILE A 450 -31.00 18.55 -19.73
N GLN A 451 -30.61 17.46 -20.39
CA GLN A 451 -31.33 16.89 -21.54
C GLN A 451 -31.69 17.92 -22.63
N GLY A 452 -30.74 18.80 -22.97
CA GLY A 452 -30.90 19.84 -23.98
C GLY A 452 -31.37 21.19 -23.43
N THR A 453 -31.71 21.31 -22.15
CA THR A 453 -32.09 22.58 -21.52
C THR A 453 -30.93 23.13 -20.69
N PRO A 454 -30.40 24.31 -20.99
CA PRO A 454 -29.30 24.91 -20.24
C PRO A 454 -29.80 25.44 -18.87
N LEU A 455 -29.04 25.10 -17.81
CA LEU A 455 -29.22 25.63 -16.47
C LEU A 455 -27.96 26.38 -16.07
N VAL A 456 -28.10 27.65 -15.69
CA VAL A 456 -26.99 28.47 -15.14
C VAL A 456 -27.18 28.61 -13.64
N ALA A 457 -26.20 28.14 -12.86
CA ALA A 457 -26.25 28.21 -11.40
C ALA A 457 -25.00 28.92 -10.86
N GLU A 458 -25.18 29.77 -9.83
CA GLU A 458 -24.11 30.45 -9.14
C GLU A 458 -23.56 29.57 -8.02
N VAL A 459 -22.22 29.47 -7.91
CA VAL A 459 -21.55 28.70 -6.84
C VAL A 459 -21.65 29.45 -5.52
N ARG A 460 -22.49 28.94 -4.62
CA ARG A 460 -22.75 29.53 -3.31
C ARG A 460 -21.85 29.00 -2.21
N SER A 461 -21.51 27.70 -2.29
CA SER A 461 -20.65 27.05 -1.30
C SER A 461 -19.82 25.92 -1.88
N ILE A 462 -18.70 25.65 -1.24
CA ILE A 462 -17.86 24.47 -1.47
C ILE A 462 -17.96 23.61 -0.21
N ARG A 463 -18.26 22.33 -0.38
CA ARG A 463 -18.46 21.38 0.71
C ARG A 463 -17.54 20.16 0.60
N LYS A 464 -17.12 19.67 1.74
CA LYS A 464 -16.45 18.37 1.86
C LYS A 464 -17.51 17.28 2.04
N VAL A 465 -17.41 16.21 1.26
CA VAL A 465 -18.33 15.09 1.25
C VAL A 465 -17.61 13.84 1.75
N GLU A 466 -18.24 13.09 2.64
CA GLU A 466 -17.74 11.80 3.10
C GLU A 466 -18.30 10.69 2.20
N TRP A 467 -17.49 10.25 1.22
CA TRP A 467 -17.91 9.27 0.21
C TRP A 467 -17.95 7.82 0.71
N GLY A 468 -17.37 7.56 1.90
CA GLY A 468 -17.25 6.21 2.46
C GLY A 468 -18.49 5.68 3.17
N ASN A 469 -19.52 6.49 3.33
CA ASN A 469 -20.70 6.19 4.13
C ASN A 469 -21.85 5.76 3.24
N PHE A 470 -22.20 4.84 2.73
CA PHE A 470 -23.33 4.37 1.93
C PHE A 470 -24.53 5.35 1.81
N SER A 471 -24.31 6.65 2.03
CA SER A 471 -25.31 7.70 1.84
C SER A 471 -25.40 8.12 0.37
N THR A 472 -26.54 8.64 -0.05
CA THR A 472 -26.71 9.21 -1.39
C THR A 472 -26.00 10.55 -1.46
N ASN A 473 -24.78 10.57 -1.99
CA ASN A 473 -23.92 11.76 -2.09
C ASN A 473 -23.82 12.26 -3.54
N PHE A 474 -23.64 13.58 -3.69
CA PHE A 474 -23.61 14.27 -4.97
C PHE A 474 -22.40 15.18 -5.08
N TYR A 475 -21.86 15.35 -6.28
CA TYR A 475 -20.79 16.33 -6.53
C TYR A 475 -21.33 17.76 -6.54
N MET A 476 -22.57 17.93 -7.01
CA MET A 476 -23.25 19.21 -7.08
C MET A 476 -24.67 19.05 -6.51
N ILE A 477 -25.05 19.96 -5.62
CA ILE A 477 -26.38 20.06 -5.07
C ILE A 477 -26.90 21.46 -5.39
N LEU A 478 -28.11 21.54 -5.91
CA LEU A 478 -28.77 22.78 -6.27
C LEU A 478 -29.71 23.27 -5.16
N SER A 479 -29.99 24.56 -5.16
CA SER A 479 -31.03 25.16 -4.30
C SER A 479 -32.41 24.67 -4.69
N PRO A 480 -33.40 24.63 -3.78
CA PRO A 480 -34.78 24.33 -4.08
C PRO A 480 -35.33 25.20 -5.22
N GLY A 481 -36.20 24.66 -6.03
CA GLY A 481 -36.78 25.35 -7.19
C GLY A 481 -35.92 25.37 -8.45
N SER A 482 -34.63 25.07 -8.36
CA SER A 482 -33.70 25.14 -9.50
C SER A 482 -33.97 24.10 -10.61
N LEU A 483 -34.69 23.01 -10.30
CA LEU A 483 -34.98 21.91 -11.21
C LEU A 483 -36.49 21.78 -11.52
N GLU A 484 -37.26 22.88 -11.41
CA GLU A 484 -38.65 22.88 -11.76
C GLU A 484 -38.84 22.60 -13.26
N GLY A 485 -39.70 21.61 -13.58
CA GLY A 485 -39.93 21.18 -14.95
C GLY A 485 -38.88 20.24 -15.55
N ALA A 486 -37.80 19.92 -14.80
CA ALA A 486 -36.85 18.93 -15.27
C ALA A 486 -37.41 17.49 -15.18
N PRO A 487 -36.98 16.58 -16.06
CA PRO A 487 -37.35 15.16 -16.01
C PRO A 487 -36.68 14.44 -14.85
N LEU A 488 -37.29 14.54 -13.68
CA LEU A 488 -36.75 13.95 -12.44
C LEU A 488 -37.09 12.47 -12.35
N THR A 489 -36.11 11.70 -11.85
CA THR A 489 -36.30 10.38 -11.25
C THR A 489 -35.95 10.45 -9.78
N TYR A 490 -36.34 9.45 -9.00
CA TYR A 490 -36.09 9.46 -7.57
C TYR A 490 -35.35 8.22 -7.13
N VAL A 491 -34.51 8.39 -6.09
CA VAL A 491 -33.90 7.30 -5.33
C VAL A 491 -34.51 7.31 -3.93
N ALA A 492 -35.07 6.18 -3.52
CA ALA A 492 -35.51 5.98 -2.16
C ALA A 492 -34.43 5.18 -1.38
N THR A 493 -34.13 5.65 -0.20
CA THR A 493 -33.26 4.95 0.73
C THR A 493 -34.05 4.56 1.97
N VAL A 494 -33.92 3.29 2.38
CA VAL A 494 -34.66 2.73 3.49
C VAL A 494 -33.76 1.95 4.40
N ARG A 495 -34.02 2.04 5.70
CA ARG A 495 -33.38 1.24 6.72
C ARG A 495 -34.36 0.20 7.25
N VAL A 496 -33.96 -1.08 7.13
CA VAL A 496 -34.70 -2.19 7.72
C VAL A 496 -33.91 -2.71 8.91
N ARG A 497 -34.59 -3.10 9.99
CA ARG A 497 -33.92 -3.71 11.15
C ARG A 497 -33.48 -5.13 10.80
N PRO A 498 -32.34 -5.61 11.34
CA PRO A 498 -31.85 -6.97 11.06
C PRO A 498 -32.83 -8.10 11.43
N THR A 499 -33.85 -7.79 12.25
CA THR A 499 -34.90 -8.73 12.63
C THR A 499 -36.02 -8.85 11.61
N ASP A 500 -36.06 -7.96 10.62
CA ASP A 500 -37.14 -7.80 9.64
C ASP A 500 -36.63 -8.04 8.20
N GLU A 501 -35.33 -8.44 8.06
CA GLU A 501 -34.76 -8.94 6.81
C GLU A 501 -35.19 -10.39 6.59
#